data_6347360cef103caac7a48061a60ae472
#
_entry.id   6347360cef103caac7a48061a60ae472
#
_cell.length_a   1.000
_cell.length_b   1.000
_cell.length_c   1.000
_cell.angle_alpha   90.00
_cell.angle_beta   90.00
_cell.angle_gamma   90.00
#
_symmetry.space_group_name_H-M   'P 1'
#
loop_
_entity.id
_entity.type
_entity.pdbx_description
1 polymer ?
#
loop_
_entity_poly.entity_id
_entity_poly.type
_entity_poly.pdbx_seq_one_letter_code
_entity_poly.pdbx_strand_id
1 'polypeptide(L)'
;MEAFYRTHAYLVEHTNAPVRRDLMDEINWNDRLIGIKGTRGVGKTTFLLQYAKEKFGTDRSCLFINMNNFYFSYFSIVDFAYEFQRRGGKVLLIDQVFKHPDWSRELRMCYDRFPNLKIVFTGSSVMRLKEENLEQIGRAHV
;
A
#
# COMPACT_ATOMS: atom_id res chain seq x y z
N MET A 1 -6.86 -14.94 3.79
CA MET A 1 -6.50 -13.78 4.65
C MET A 1 -5.47 -14.10 5.74
N GLU A 2 -5.59 -15.20 6.45
CA GLU A 2 -4.66 -15.49 7.54
C GLU A 2 -3.21 -15.57 7.10
N ALA A 3 -2.93 -16.14 5.94
CA ALA A 3 -1.57 -16.20 5.42
C ALA A 3 -0.97 -14.82 5.23
N PHE A 4 -1.77 -13.86 4.77
CA PHE A 4 -1.31 -12.48 4.59
C PHE A 4 -1.04 -11.80 5.93
N TYR A 5 -1.89 -11.99 6.92
CA TYR A 5 -1.65 -11.45 8.25
C TYR A 5 -0.39 -12.02 8.89
N ARG A 6 -0.13 -13.31 8.71
CA ARG A 6 1.09 -13.94 9.25
C ARG A 6 2.34 -13.38 8.58
N THR A 7 2.30 -13.25 7.25
CA THR A 7 3.45 -12.68 6.51
C THR A 7 3.68 -11.24 6.93
N HIS A 8 2.62 -10.45 7.04
CA HIS A 8 2.71 -9.07 7.50
C HIS A 8 3.35 -8.98 8.88
N ALA A 9 2.86 -9.77 9.83
CA ALA A 9 3.38 -9.77 11.19
C ALA A 9 4.87 -10.13 11.24
N TYR A 10 5.27 -11.13 10.47
CA TYR A 10 6.67 -11.53 10.38
C TYR A 10 7.55 -10.40 9.84
N LEU A 11 7.13 -9.78 8.74
CA LEU A 11 7.91 -8.72 8.12
C LEU A 11 8.03 -7.49 9.01
N VAL A 12 6.94 -7.11 9.67
CA VAL A 12 6.94 -5.97 10.60
C VAL A 12 7.85 -6.26 11.79
N GLU A 13 7.76 -7.46 12.35
CA GLU A 13 8.59 -7.85 13.50
C GLU A 13 10.08 -7.77 13.16
N HIS A 14 10.45 -8.12 11.93
CA HIS A 14 11.86 -8.14 11.51
C HIS A 14 12.33 -6.77 10.96
N THR A 15 11.50 -5.75 11.02
CA THR A 15 11.87 -4.39 10.63
C THR A 15 12.39 -3.66 11.86
N ASN A 16 13.68 -3.36 11.88
CA ASN A 16 14.36 -2.85 13.08
C ASN A 16 14.65 -1.36 13.06
N ALA A 17 14.69 -0.74 11.88
CA ALA A 17 15.01 0.67 11.76
C ALA A 17 13.78 1.53 12.07
N PRO A 18 13.97 2.73 12.66
CA PRO A 18 12.86 3.66 12.84
C PRO A 18 12.35 4.18 11.49
N VAL A 19 11.12 4.64 11.46
CA VAL A 19 10.51 5.19 10.25
C VAL A 19 11.28 6.43 9.80
N ARG A 20 11.44 6.60 8.48
CA ARG A 20 12.10 7.76 7.91
C ARG A 20 11.21 8.99 8.07
N ARG A 21 11.62 9.93 8.92
CA ARG A 21 10.85 11.13 9.22
C ARG A 21 10.75 12.08 8.04
N ASP A 22 11.82 12.20 7.25
CA ASP A 22 11.82 13.03 6.06
C ASP A 22 10.70 12.61 5.09
N LEU A 23 10.57 11.31 4.85
CA LEU A 23 9.53 10.80 3.96
C LEU A 23 8.14 10.88 4.60
N MET A 24 8.05 10.63 5.91
CA MET A 24 6.78 10.79 6.62
C MET A 24 6.23 12.20 6.50
N ASP A 25 7.11 13.20 6.59
CA ASP A 25 6.70 14.60 6.56
C ASP A 25 6.31 15.06 5.16
N GLU A 26 6.80 14.41 4.12
CA GLU A 26 6.45 14.74 2.73
C GLU A 26 5.07 14.23 2.32
N ILE A 27 4.52 13.26 3.04
CA ILE A 27 3.27 12.61 2.67
C ILE A 27 2.10 13.30 3.35
N ASN A 28 1.07 13.61 2.56
CA ASN A 28 -0.19 14.10 3.14
C ASN A 28 -1.04 12.89 3.55
N TRP A 29 -0.97 12.55 4.81
CA TRP A 29 -1.66 11.37 5.37
C TRP A 29 -3.18 11.53 5.45
N ASN A 30 -3.70 12.70 5.12
CA ASN A 30 -5.14 12.90 5.02
C ASN A 30 -5.72 12.37 3.72
N ASP A 31 -4.89 12.15 2.72
CA ASP A 31 -5.33 11.53 1.48
C ASP A 31 -5.65 10.05 1.72
N ARG A 32 -6.63 9.54 1.00
CA ARG A 32 -7.02 8.12 1.10
C ARG A 32 -6.30 7.23 0.10
N LEU A 33 -5.70 7.81 -0.94
CA LEU A 33 -4.93 7.07 -1.92
C LEU A 33 -3.60 7.79 -2.11
N ILE A 34 -2.52 7.15 -1.66
CA ILE A 34 -1.19 7.75 -1.61
C ILE A 34 -0.22 6.88 -2.39
N GLY A 35 0.37 7.45 -3.43
CA GLY A 35 1.41 6.77 -4.20
C GLY A 35 2.79 7.25 -3.79
N ILE A 36 3.68 6.31 -3.52
CA ILE A 36 5.07 6.58 -3.22
C ILE A 36 5.92 6.02 -4.35
N LYS A 37 6.57 6.90 -5.08
CA LYS A 37 7.49 6.48 -6.13
C LYS A 37 8.85 7.09 -5.83
N GLY A 38 9.87 6.44 -6.29
CA GLY A 38 11.23 6.90 -6.07
C GLY A 38 12.20 6.01 -6.78
N THR A 39 13.46 6.37 -6.69
CA THR A 39 14.52 5.61 -7.32
C THR A 39 14.55 4.20 -6.75
N ARG A 40 14.81 3.23 -7.63
CA ARG A 40 14.96 1.84 -7.24
C ARG A 40 16.02 1.72 -6.13
N GLY A 41 15.71 0.94 -5.10
CA GLY A 41 16.65 0.69 -4.01
C GLY A 41 16.67 1.72 -2.91
N VAL A 42 15.75 2.68 -2.89
CA VAL A 42 15.72 3.69 -1.82
C VAL A 42 14.86 3.27 -0.62
N GLY A 43 14.52 2.00 -0.51
CA GLY A 43 13.88 1.48 0.70
C GLY A 43 12.40 1.74 0.83
N LYS A 44 11.66 1.80 -0.28
CA LYS A 44 10.21 2.01 -0.24
C LYS A 44 9.48 0.89 0.51
N THR A 45 9.86 -0.35 0.24
CA THR A 45 9.32 -1.50 0.96
C THR A 45 9.57 -1.37 2.46
N THR A 46 10.81 -1.07 2.81
CA THR A 46 11.19 -0.90 4.22
C THR A 46 10.40 0.24 4.86
N PHE A 47 10.21 1.34 4.15
CA PHE A 47 9.43 2.46 4.66
C PHE A 47 7.99 2.05 5.00
N LEU A 48 7.33 1.30 4.11
CA LEU A 48 5.96 0.83 4.38
C LEU A 48 5.91 -0.02 5.65
N LEU A 49 6.88 -0.91 5.82
CA LEU A 49 6.94 -1.78 7.00
C LEU A 49 7.26 -0.99 8.27
N GLN A 50 8.14 0.00 8.18
CA GLN A 50 8.45 0.89 9.30
C GLN A 50 7.22 1.68 9.73
N TYR A 51 6.49 2.21 8.76
CA TYR A 51 5.25 2.92 9.01
C TYR A 51 4.24 2.01 9.73
N ALA A 52 4.03 0.80 9.21
CA ALA A 52 3.10 -0.16 9.81
C ALA A 52 3.49 -0.47 11.25
N LYS A 53 4.77 -0.73 11.49
CA LYS A 53 5.26 -1.06 12.82
C LYS A 53 5.04 0.09 13.81
N GLU A 54 5.38 1.32 13.40
CA GLU A 54 5.27 2.48 14.29
C GLU A 54 3.82 2.84 14.59
N LYS A 55 2.96 2.83 13.59
CA LYS A 55 1.60 3.35 13.72
C LYS A 55 0.59 2.32 14.16
N PHE A 56 0.83 1.05 13.86
CA PHE A 56 -0.16 -0.01 14.09
C PHE A 56 0.37 -1.18 14.91
N GLY A 57 1.69 -1.39 14.92
CA GLY A 57 2.26 -2.52 15.66
C GLY A 57 1.65 -3.84 15.22
N THR A 58 0.94 -4.51 16.13
CA THR A 58 0.30 -5.80 15.85
C THR A 58 -1.19 -5.67 15.48
N ASP A 59 -1.68 -4.45 15.36
CA ASP A 59 -3.08 -4.19 15.02
C ASP A 59 -3.34 -4.63 13.57
N ARG A 60 -4.33 -5.50 13.39
CA ARG A 60 -4.71 -6.03 12.07
C ARG A 60 -5.50 -5.05 11.19
N SER A 61 -5.72 -3.84 11.66
CA SER A 61 -6.35 -2.81 10.82
C SER A 61 -5.41 -2.28 9.73
N CYS A 62 -4.11 -2.60 9.81
CA CYS A 62 -3.13 -2.29 8.79
C CYS A 62 -2.55 -3.59 8.23
N LEU A 63 -2.46 -3.68 6.91
CA LEU A 63 -1.95 -4.89 6.25
C LEU A 63 -1.04 -4.51 5.10
N PHE A 64 0.17 -5.08 5.09
CA PHE A 64 1.13 -4.96 3.99
C PHE A 64 0.97 -6.15 3.05
N ILE A 65 0.84 -5.86 1.75
CA ILE A 65 0.82 -6.89 0.71
C ILE A 65 1.77 -6.49 -0.40
N ASN A 66 2.26 -7.49 -1.14
CA ASN A 66 3.17 -7.27 -2.27
C ASN A 66 2.54 -7.87 -3.52
N MET A 67 2.44 -7.07 -4.58
CA MET A 67 1.83 -7.52 -5.84
C MET A 67 2.68 -8.55 -6.57
N ASN A 68 3.91 -8.80 -6.12
CA ASN A 68 4.72 -9.90 -6.62
C ASN A 68 4.25 -11.26 -6.08
N ASN A 69 3.33 -11.27 -5.14
CA ASN A 69 2.74 -12.48 -4.59
C ASN A 69 1.89 -13.18 -5.66
N PHE A 70 2.10 -14.48 -5.82
CA PHE A 70 1.43 -15.29 -6.83
C PHE A 70 -0.09 -15.25 -6.73
N TYR A 71 -0.63 -15.04 -5.54
CA TYR A 71 -2.07 -14.89 -5.32
C TYR A 71 -2.69 -13.85 -6.27
N PHE A 72 -2.00 -12.71 -6.45
CA PHE A 72 -2.52 -11.62 -7.29
C PHE A 72 -2.37 -11.85 -8.79
N SER A 73 -1.80 -12.98 -9.19
CA SER A 73 -1.88 -13.43 -10.59
C SER A 73 -3.28 -13.93 -10.95
N TYR A 74 -4.06 -14.31 -9.96
CA TYR A 74 -5.39 -14.89 -10.16
C TYR A 74 -6.52 -14.07 -9.55
N PHE A 75 -6.22 -13.20 -8.59
CA PHE A 75 -7.24 -12.47 -7.83
C PHE A 75 -6.99 -10.96 -7.93
N SER A 76 -8.08 -10.20 -7.86
CA SER A 76 -8.02 -8.76 -8.01
C SER A 76 -7.66 -8.06 -6.71
N ILE A 77 -7.12 -6.84 -6.84
CA ILE A 77 -6.90 -5.97 -5.70
C ILE A 77 -8.24 -5.59 -5.07
N VAL A 78 -9.26 -5.33 -5.91
CA VAL A 78 -10.57 -4.90 -5.42
C VAL A 78 -11.21 -5.95 -4.53
N ASP A 79 -11.18 -7.21 -4.94
CA ASP A 79 -11.77 -8.29 -4.13
C ASP A 79 -11.01 -8.47 -2.82
N PHE A 80 -9.68 -8.36 -2.88
CA PHE A 80 -8.86 -8.45 -1.67
C PHE A 80 -9.17 -7.28 -0.72
N ALA A 81 -9.23 -6.07 -1.25
CA ALA A 81 -9.51 -4.88 -0.44
C ALA A 81 -10.92 -4.95 0.19
N TYR A 82 -11.89 -5.46 -0.55
CA TYR A 82 -13.23 -5.66 -0.02
C TYR A 82 -13.20 -6.55 1.21
N GLU A 83 -12.56 -7.71 1.10
CA GLU A 83 -12.49 -8.66 2.20
C GLU A 83 -11.71 -8.08 3.38
N PHE A 84 -10.62 -7.37 3.10
CA PHE A 84 -9.82 -6.75 4.14
C PHE A 84 -10.64 -5.71 4.94
N GLN A 85 -11.31 -4.78 4.24
CA GLN A 85 -12.08 -3.76 4.95
C GLN A 85 -13.29 -4.35 5.65
N ARG A 86 -13.87 -5.42 5.12
CA ARG A 86 -14.98 -6.13 5.77
C ARG A 86 -14.56 -6.73 7.12
N ARG A 87 -13.29 -7.13 7.23
CA ARG A 87 -12.72 -7.66 8.47
C ARG A 87 -12.18 -6.57 9.42
N GLY A 88 -12.51 -5.32 9.15
CA GLY A 88 -12.08 -4.20 9.97
C GLY A 88 -10.79 -3.52 9.52
N GLY A 89 -10.30 -3.84 8.33
CA GLY A 89 -9.11 -3.21 7.77
C GLY A 89 -9.33 -1.73 7.52
N LYS A 90 -8.31 -0.94 7.81
CA LYS A 90 -8.34 0.52 7.66
C LYS A 90 -7.28 1.05 6.71
N VAL A 91 -6.10 0.43 6.70
CA VAL A 91 -4.97 0.88 5.88
C VAL A 91 -4.36 -0.32 5.18
N LEU A 92 -4.37 -0.27 3.86
CA LEU A 92 -3.77 -1.30 3.02
C LEU A 92 -2.51 -0.73 2.37
N LEU A 93 -1.38 -1.38 2.62
CA LEU A 93 -0.08 -0.99 2.09
C LEU A 93 0.27 -1.95 0.96
N ILE A 94 0.39 -1.43 -0.26
CA ILE A 94 0.60 -2.26 -1.45
C ILE A 94 1.97 -1.97 -2.05
N ASP A 95 2.87 -2.94 -1.94
CA ASP A 95 4.21 -2.82 -2.49
C ASP A 95 4.25 -3.33 -3.93
N GLN A 96 5.05 -2.68 -4.77
CA GLN A 96 5.24 -3.03 -6.17
C GLN A 96 3.93 -3.13 -6.95
N VAL A 97 3.09 -2.13 -6.81
CA VAL A 97 1.74 -2.13 -7.38
C VAL A 97 1.73 -2.39 -8.89
N PHE A 98 2.79 -1.95 -9.60
CA PHE A 98 2.89 -2.06 -11.05
C PHE A 98 3.02 -3.50 -11.54
N LYS A 99 3.28 -4.47 -10.65
CA LYS A 99 3.31 -5.89 -11.00
C LYS A 99 1.93 -6.46 -11.28
N HIS A 100 0.88 -5.75 -10.85
CA HIS A 100 -0.49 -6.20 -11.08
C HIS A 100 -1.06 -5.50 -12.33
N PRO A 101 -1.58 -6.26 -13.33
CA PRO A 101 -2.24 -5.64 -14.47
C PRO A 101 -3.49 -4.89 -14.03
N ASP A 102 -3.82 -3.80 -14.69
CA ASP A 102 -4.97 -2.95 -14.37
C ASP A 102 -4.93 -2.33 -12.97
N TRP A 103 -3.77 -2.24 -12.34
CA TRP A 103 -3.65 -1.77 -10.97
C TRP A 103 -4.25 -0.37 -10.78
N SER A 104 -4.06 0.55 -11.72
CA SER A 104 -4.55 1.91 -11.56
C SER A 104 -6.07 1.97 -11.57
N ARG A 105 -6.70 1.19 -12.44
CA ARG A 105 -8.16 1.09 -12.50
C ARG A 105 -8.71 0.46 -11.22
N GLU A 106 -8.06 -0.58 -10.74
CA GLU A 106 -8.50 -1.25 -9.52
C GLU A 106 -8.35 -0.38 -8.28
N LEU A 107 -7.26 0.41 -8.18
CA LEU A 107 -7.10 1.36 -7.08
C LEU A 107 -8.21 2.42 -7.11
N ARG A 108 -8.58 2.89 -8.28
CA ARG A 108 -9.67 3.83 -8.41
C ARG A 108 -10.99 3.22 -7.96
N MET A 109 -11.24 1.97 -8.33
CA MET A 109 -12.43 1.25 -7.89
C MET A 109 -12.46 1.13 -6.37
N CYS A 110 -11.33 0.82 -5.74
CA CYS A 110 -11.24 0.77 -4.29
C CYS A 110 -11.54 2.13 -3.66
N TYR A 111 -10.99 3.18 -4.24
CA TYR A 111 -11.23 4.54 -3.76
C TYR A 111 -12.71 4.88 -3.77
N ASP A 112 -13.40 4.53 -4.86
CA ASP A 112 -14.81 4.84 -5.01
C ASP A 112 -15.72 3.98 -4.13
N ARG A 113 -15.38 2.69 -3.99
CA ARG A 113 -16.24 1.73 -3.30
C ARG A 113 -16.01 1.65 -1.80
N PHE A 114 -14.80 1.95 -1.33
CA PHE A 114 -14.42 1.78 0.08
C PHE A 114 -13.98 3.12 0.68
N PRO A 115 -14.94 4.01 1.00
CA PRO A 115 -14.60 5.38 1.41
C PRO A 115 -13.84 5.48 2.72
N ASN A 116 -13.85 4.43 3.55
CA ASN A 116 -13.16 4.44 4.83
C ASN A 116 -11.80 3.73 4.77
N LEU A 117 -11.40 3.25 3.59
CA LEU A 117 -10.14 2.54 3.41
C LEU A 117 -9.08 3.51 2.88
N LYS A 118 -7.92 3.50 3.53
CA LYS A 118 -6.74 4.20 3.04
C LYS A 118 -5.82 3.20 2.35
N ILE A 119 -5.32 3.56 1.17
CA ILE A 119 -4.37 2.74 0.43
C ILE A 119 -3.11 3.55 0.20
N VAL A 120 -1.97 2.97 0.59
CA VAL A 120 -0.64 3.51 0.31
C VAL A 120 0.07 2.50 -0.57
N PHE A 121 0.51 2.92 -1.75
CA PHE A 121 1.13 1.99 -2.69
C PHE A 121 2.48 2.50 -3.16
N THR A 122 3.35 1.58 -3.57
CA THR A 122 4.66 1.94 -4.09
C THR A 122 4.81 1.51 -5.54
N GLY A 123 5.62 2.27 -6.27
CA GLY A 123 6.04 1.95 -7.62
C GLY A 123 7.48 2.40 -7.85
N SER A 124 8.03 2.06 -9.00
CA SER A 124 9.38 2.50 -9.34
C SER A 124 9.33 3.84 -10.08
N SER A 125 10.49 4.51 -10.16
CA SER A 125 10.61 5.76 -10.88
C SER A 125 10.38 5.62 -12.39
N VAL A 126 10.52 4.39 -12.92
CA VAL A 126 10.24 4.12 -14.33
C VAL A 126 8.80 3.79 -14.60
N MET A 127 8.00 3.60 -13.55
CA MET A 127 6.58 3.34 -13.69
C MET A 127 5.87 4.59 -14.19
N ARG A 128 5.18 4.46 -15.32
CA ARG A 128 4.34 5.56 -15.82
C ARG A 128 3.01 5.49 -15.08
N LEU A 129 2.86 6.40 -14.13
CA LEU A 129 1.56 6.65 -13.56
C LEU A 129 0.71 7.33 -14.63
N LYS A 130 -0.50 6.86 -14.84
CA LYS A 130 -1.47 7.60 -15.64
C LYS A 130 -1.93 8.76 -14.77
N GLU A 131 -1.18 9.85 -14.82
CA GLU A 131 -1.36 10.99 -13.93
C GLU A 131 -2.79 11.48 -13.87
N GLU A 132 -3.48 11.51 -15.01
CA GLU A 132 -4.86 11.94 -15.08
C GLU A 132 -5.79 11.19 -14.14
N ASN A 133 -5.57 9.88 -13.98
CA ASN A 133 -6.42 9.07 -13.11
C ASN A 133 -6.04 9.22 -11.64
N LEU A 134 -4.76 9.41 -11.35
CA LEU A 134 -4.29 9.50 -9.97
C LEU A 134 -4.47 10.88 -9.37
N GLU A 135 -4.34 11.94 -10.17
CA GLU A 135 -4.56 13.31 -9.70
C GLU A 135 -5.99 13.54 -9.24
N GLN A 136 -6.94 12.80 -9.80
CA GLN A 136 -8.35 12.92 -9.43
C GLN A 136 -8.69 12.21 -8.12
N ILE A 137 -7.88 11.26 -7.68
CA ILE A 137 -8.20 10.39 -6.55
C ILE A 137 -7.14 10.35 -5.48
N GLY A 138 -5.93 10.81 -5.75
CA GLY A 138 -4.84 10.82 -4.78
C GLY A 138 -3.60 11.44 -5.40
N ARG A 139 -2.56 11.57 -4.60
CA ARG A 139 -1.31 12.20 -5.01
C ARG A 139 -0.18 11.19 -5.01
N ALA A 140 0.74 11.33 -5.98
CA ALA A 140 1.98 10.58 -5.99
C ALA A 140 3.04 11.39 -5.21
N HIS A 141 3.76 10.72 -4.34
CA HIS A 141 4.83 11.32 -3.54
C HIS A 141 6.16 10.64 -3.85
N VAL A 142 7.22 11.37 -3.69
CA VAL A 142 8.56 10.87 -3.96
C VAL A 142 9.32 10.61 -2.68
#